data_b5613eeb2e3fbf0432b5c72e41a37ca3
#
_entry.id   b5613eeb2e3fbf0432b5c72e41a37ca3
#
_cell.length_a   1.000
_cell.length_b   1.000
_cell.length_c   1.000
_cell.angle_alpha   90.00
_cell.angle_beta   90.00
_cell.angle_gamma   90.00
#
_symmetry.space_group_name_H-M   'P 1'
#
loop_
_entity.id
_entity.type
_entity.pdbx_description
1 polymer ?
#
loop_
_entity_poly.entity_id
_entity_poly.type
_entity_poly.pdbx_seq_one_letter_code
_entity_poly.pdbx_strand_id
1 'polypeptide(L)' 'MKYKYFVSYTYSTSGSFGFGNIDIYRAMPITSAEELDTIRVLIEDGNSGKYVPKGAKVVILNWRRYEDPE' A
#
# COMPACT_ATOMS: atom_id res chain seq x y z
N MET A 1 -1.55 -18.89 7.87
CA MET A 1 -0.76 -17.89 8.57
C MET A 1 -0.71 -16.60 7.78
N LYS A 2 -0.78 -15.49 8.45
CA LYS A 2 -0.79 -14.20 7.77
C LYS A 2 0.47 -13.42 8.08
N TYR A 3 0.91 -12.65 7.10
CA TYR A 3 2.05 -11.75 7.26
C TYR A 3 1.52 -10.34 7.30
N LYS A 4 1.92 -9.60 8.32
CA LYS A 4 1.50 -8.22 8.49
C LYS A 4 2.61 -7.30 8.04
N TYR A 5 2.25 -6.32 7.22
CA TYR A 5 3.22 -5.36 6.67
C TYR A 5 2.78 -3.94 6.95
N PHE A 6 3.75 -3.11 7.21
CA PHE A 6 3.60 -1.67 7.23
C PHE A 6 4.04 -1.16 5.85
N VAL A 7 3.18 -0.41 5.20
CA VAL A 7 3.47 0.11 3.86
C VAL A 7 3.32 1.62 3.89
N SER A 8 4.36 2.32 3.44
CA SER A 8 4.28 3.76 3.29
C SER A 8 4.31 4.10 1.79
N TYR A 9 3.58 5.14 1.45
CA TYR A 9 3.38 5.49 0.05
C TYR A 9 3.17 6.98 -0.11
N THR A 10 3.36 7.45 -1.35
CA THR A 10 2.91 8.78 -1.73
C THR A 10 1.80 8.62 -2.74
N TYR A 11 1.02 9.68 -2.90
CA TYR A 11 0.02 9.73 -3.94
C TYR A 11 0.01 11.10 -4.56
N SER A 12 -0.43 11.18 -5.81
CA SER A 12 -0.51 12.45 -6.50
C SER A 12 -1.77 12.49 -7.35
N THR A 13 -2.30 13.69 -7.47
CA THR A 13 -3.39 13.99 -8.36
C THR A 13 -2.95 15.14 -9.25
N SER A 14 -3.83 15.59 -10.13
CA SER A 14 -3.49 16.70 -11.01
C SER A 14 -3.20 17.99 -10.25
N GLY A 15 -3.73 18.13 -9.05
CA GLY A 15 -3.58 19.37 -8.30
C GLY A 15 -2.92 19.27 -6.94
N SER A 16 -2.55 18.06 -6.52
CA SER A 16 -1.97 17.93 -5.19
C SER A 16 -1.25 16.60 -5.04
N PHE A 17 -0.55 16.47 -3.93
CA PHE A 17 0.11 15.22 -3.58
C PHE A 17 0.09 15.06 -2.07
N GLY A 18 0.35 13.85 -1.62
CA GLY A 18 0.38 13.59 -0.20
C GLY A 18 1.11 12.30 0.13
N PHE A 19 1.14 11.99 1.40
CA PHE A 19 1.78 10.79 1.93
C PHE A 19 0.78 10.03 2.78
N GLY A 20 1.02 8.73 2.89
CA GLY A 20 0.22 7.93 3.79
C GLY A 20 0.91 6.63 4.14
N ASN A 21 0.31 5.90 5.04
CA ASN A 21 0.78 4.57 5.36
C ASN A 21 -0.42 3.72 5.78
N ILE A 22 -0.26 2.43 5.61
CA ILE A 22 -1.30 1.47 6.02
C ILE A 22 -0.62 0.20 6.50
N ASP A 23 -1.37 -0.55 7.29
CA ASP A 23 -1.01 -1.92 7.63
C ASP A 23 -1.83 -2.84 6.76
N ILE A 24 -1.19 -3.86 6.20
CA ILE A 24 -1.89 -4.83 5.38
C ILE A 24 -1.53 -6.23 5.82
N TYR A 25 -2.41 -7.16 5.52
CA TYR A 25 -2.19 -8.58 5.79
C TYR A 25 -2.10 -9.31 4.47
N ARG A 26 -1.09 -10.18 4.36
CA ARG A 26 -0.89 -10.98 3.15
C ARG A 26 -0.81 -12.45 3.53
N ALA A 27 -1.31 -13.30 2.66
CA ALA A 27 -1.21 -14.74 2.87
C ALA A 27 0.20 -15.25 2.61
N MET A 28 0.96 -14.53 1.79
CA MET A 28 2.32 -14.89 1.42
C MET A 28 3.24 -13.72 1.63
N PRO A 29 4.53 -13.96 1.90
CA PRO A 29 5.46 -12.84 2.03
C PRO A 29 5.61 -12.07 0.72
N ILE A 30 5.92 -10.81 0.84
CA ILE A 30 6.24 -9.99 -0.33
C ILE A 30 7.63 -10.34 -0.79
N THR A 31 7.73 -10.91 -1.98
CA THR A 31 9.03 -11.36 -2.51
C THR A 31 9.32 -10.83 -3.90
N SER A 32 8.41 -10.06 -4.48
CA SER A 32 8.61 -9.61 -5.85
C SER A 32 7.98 -8.25 -6.07
N ALA A 33 8.42 -7.59 -7.12
CA ALA A 33 7.85 -6.31 -7.51
C ALA A 33 6.38 -6.44 -7.93
N GLU A 34 6.00 -7.61 -8.42
CA GLU A 34 4.61 -7.82 -8.83
C GLU A 34 3.68 -7.75 -7.65
N GLU A 35 4.12 -8.24 -6.50
CA GLU A 35 3.29 -8.18 -5.31
C GLU A 35 3.16 -6.75 -4.82
N LEU A 36 4.22 -5.97 -4.93
CA LEU A 36 4.13 -4.55 -4.59
C LEU A 36 3.18 -3.82 -5.51
N ASP A 37 3.17 -4.18 -6.78
CA ASP A 37 2.24 -3.56 -7.71
C ASP A 37 0.80 -3.90 -7.37
N THR A 38 0.56 -5.11 -6.93
CA THR A 38 -0.77 -5.50 -6.48
C THR A 38 -1.20 -4.66 -5.27
N ILE A 39 -0.29 -4.43 -4.35
CA ILE A 39 -0.59 -3.60 -3.18
C ILE A 39 -0.87 -2.17 -3.60
N ARG A 40 -0.09 -1.66 -4.54
CA ARG A 40 -0.31 -0.31 -5.06
C ARG A 40 -1.72 -0.15 -5.63
N VAL A 41 -2.14 -1.10 -6.44
CA VAL A 41 -3.46 -1.07 -7.03
C VAL A 41 -4.55 -1.14 -5.95
N LEU A 42 -4.32 -1.96 -4.95
CA LEU A 42 -5.26 -2.08 -3.85
C LEU A 42 -5.44 -0.73 -3.13
N ILE A 43 -4.35 0.00 -2.92
CA ILE A 43 -4.44 1.31 -2.29
C ILE A 43 -5.16 2.29 -3.20
N GLU A 44 -4.84 2.28 -4.50
CA GLU A 44 -5.44 3.22 -5.44
C GLU A 44 -6.94 3.01 -5.57
N ASP A 45 -7.37 1.76 -5.65
CA ASP A 45 -8.76 1.44 -5.94
C ASP A 45 -9.55 1.07 -4.71
N GLY A 46 -8.89 0.87 -3.60
CA GLY A 46 -9.54 0.33 -2.43
C GLY A 46 -10.56 1.28 -1.86
N ASN A 47 -11.78 0.82 -1.76
CA ASN A 47 -12.84 1.52 -1.05
C ASN A 47 -13.11 2.92 -1.55
N SER A 48 -12.97 3.12 -2.86
CA SER A 48 -13.44 4.36 -3.50
C SER A 48 -12.90 5.61 -2.84
N GLY A 49 -11.60 5.66 -2.63
CA GLY A 49 -10.99 6.85 -2.08
C GLY A 49 -10.74 6.81 -0.59
N LYS A 50 -10.90 5.65 0.02
CA LYS A 50 -10.68 5.55 1.46
C LYS A 50 -9.24 5.89 1.85
N TYR A 51 -8.28 5.43 1.05
CA TYR A 51 -6.87 5.63 1.37
C TYR A 51 -6.28 6.83 0.67
N VAL A 52 -6.68 7.07 -0.56
CA VAL A 52 -6.20 8.18 -1.36
C VAL A 52 -7.37 8.75 -2.15
N PRO A 53 -7.26 9.99 -2.62
CA PRO A 53 -8.33 10.55 -3.46
C PRO A 53 -8.54 9.71 -4.70
N LYS A 54 -9.77 9.66 -5.14
CA LYS A 54 -10.12 8.91 -6.33
C LYS A 54 -9.32 9.43 -7.53
N GLY A 55 -8.74 8.52 -8.29
CA GLY A 55 -7.95 8.89 -9.45
C GLY A 55 -6.51 9.23 -9.14
N ALA A 56 -6.11 9.20 -7.89
CA ALA A 56 -4.73 9.46 -7.54
C ALA A 56 -3.83 8.32 -7.98
N LYS A 57 -2.59 8.65 -8.25
CA LYS A 57 -1.56 7.65 -8.54
C LYS A 57 -0.73 7.44 -7.28
N VAL A 58 -0.46 6.19 -6.99
CA VAL A 58 0.24 5.79 -5.77
C VAL A 58 1.61 5.24 -6.13
N VAL A 59 2.60 5.61 -5.33
CA VAL A 59 3.94 5.05 -5.41
C VAL A 59 4.28 4.50 -4.03
N ILE A 60 4.64 3.23 -3.98
CA ILE A 60 5.07 2.60 -2.74
C ILE A 60 6.49 3.07 -2.46
N LEU A 61 6.69 3.69 -1.31
CA LEU A 61 8.00 4.17 -0.91
C LEU A 61 8.79 3.11 -0.17
N ASN A 62 8.11 2.38 0.70
CA ASN A 62 8.78 1.43 1.55
C ASN A 62 7.76 0.48 2.12
N TRP A 63 8.22 -0.69 2.49
CA TRP A 63 7.37 -1.64 3.21
C TRP A 63 8.25 -2.38 4.20
N ARG A 64 7.61 -2.88 5.25
CA ARG A 64 8.32 -3.54 6.31
C ARG A 64 7.43 -4.60 6.91
N ARG A 65 7.97 -5.78 7.07
CA ARG A 65 7.23 -6.85 7.71
C ARG A 65 7.36 -6.71 9.22
N TYR A 66 6.25 -6.82 9.90
CA TYR A 66 6.29 -6.89 11.35
C TYR A 66 6.88 -8.22 11.76
N GLU A 67 7.86 -8.17 12.62
CA GLU A 67 8.56 -9.38 13.01
C GLU A 67 7.79 -10.18 14.04
N ASP A 68 6.96 -9.50 14.76
CA ASP A 68 6.29 -10.11 15.88
C ASP A 68 4.95 -10.65 15.43
N PRO A 69 4.82 -11.96 15.30
CA PRO A 69 3.58 -12.50 14.80
C PRO A 69 2.46 -12.30 15.80
N GLU A 70 1.27 -12.21 15.27
CA GLU A 70 0.09 -12.05 16.08
C GLU A 70 -0.45 -13.34 16.61
#